data_dbede785d60a07a0d63a290e9f2dbf7f
#
_entry.id   dbede785d60a07a0d63a290e9f2dbf7f
#
_cell.length_a   1.000
_cell.length_b   1.000
_cell.length_c   1.000
_cell.angle_alpha   90.00
_cell.angle_beta   90.00
_cell.angle_gamma   90.00
#
_symmetry.space_group_name_H-M   'P 1'
#
loop_
_entity.id
_entity.type
_entity.pdbx_description
1 polymer ?
#
loop_
_entity_poly.entity_id
_entity_poly.type
_entity_poly.pdbx_seq_one_letter_code
_entity_poly.pdbx_strand_id
1 'polypeptide(L)'
;MAVLAVDMPGHGTIAGDLSTVSIADCVRSAVEQIEDAGLGDVIVVGHSLAGLTVPGMVTKLGSPRVREMVLAASCLPVQGRAIVDTLVGPLAWYVRRAVRLRKRPATMPNMLSALIFCNGMTREQRRFTLSRVHPEAATIITEPVDRSDLPDDVPRTWILTLRDHALFRRIQLRSIAALGGVQTLIPVDTCHDLMISEPALLAEILIDRCRLRSRDS
;
A
#
# COMPACT_ATOMS: atom_id res chain seq x y z
N MET A 1 1.61 -22.52 4.19
CA MET A 1 1.77 -21.15 3.70
C MET A 1 2.40 -20.33 4.82
N ALA A 2 3.55 -19.72 4.59
CA ALA A 2 4.16 -18.76 5.51
C ALA A 2 3.68 -17.36 5.19
N VAL A 3 3.57 -16.48 6.19
CA VAL A 3 3.20 -15.07 6.04
C VAL A 3 4.23 -14.23 6.76
N LEU A 4 4.76 -13.22 6.07
CA LEU A 4 5.66 -12.21 6.62
C LEU A 4 4.98 -10.85 6.53
N ALA A 5 4.79 -10.19 7.67
CA ALA A 5 4.43 -8.77 7.73
C ALA A 5 5.74 -7.96 7.87
N VAL A 6 6.05 -7.18 6.85
CA VAL A 6 7.28 -6.35 6.85
C VAL A 6 7.02 -5.02 7.53
N ASP A 7 8.00 -4.56 8.30
CA ASP A 7 8.03 -3.19 8.85
C ASP A 7 8.80 -2.26 7.91
N MET A 8 8.33 -1.04 7.74
CA MET A 8 9.04 -0.03 6.95
C MET A 8 10.01 0.77 7.83
N PRO A 9 11.08 1.34 7.27
CA PRO A 9 12.01 2.17 8.02
C PRO A 9 11.29 3.30 8.78
N GLY A 10 11.56 3.43 10.06
CA GLY A 10 10.88 4.37 10.97
C GLY A 10 9.55 3.88 11.53
N HIS A 11 9.15 2.63 11.23
CA HIS A 11 7.93 1.99 11.72
C HIS A 11 8.25 0.62 12.35
N GLY A 12 7.38 0.18 13.26
CA GLY A 12 7.50 -1.13 13.92
C GLY A 12 8.86 -1.31 14.57
N THR A 13 9.58 -2.34 14.15
CA THR A 13 10.90 -2.73 14.70
C THR A 13 12.08 -2.18 13.89
N ILE A 14 11.83 -1.61 12.71
CA ILE A 14 12.88 -1.12 11.81
C ILE A 14 13.18 0.34 12.09
N ALA A 15 14.41 0.62 12.54
CA ALA A 15 14.87 1.98 12.77
C ALA A 15 14.93 2.79 11.46
N GLY A 16 14.57 4.08 11.52
CA GLY A 16 14.63 4.97 10.38
C GLY A 16 14.29 6.41 10.78
N ASP A 17 14.93 7.37 10.12
CA ASP A 17 14.60 8.78 10.27
C ASP A 17 13.55 9.17 9.22
N LEU A 18 12.29 9.30 9.63
CA LEU A 18 11.17 9.69 8.76
C LEU A 18 11.37 11.04 8.05
N SER A 19 12.37 11.83 8.43
CA SER A 19 12.69 13.07 7.72
C SER A 19 13.47 12.83 6.41
N THR A 20 14.06 11.64 6.24
CA THR A 20 14.96 11.30 5.12
C THR A 20 14.60 10.01 4.40
N VAL A 21 13.75 9.16 4.99
CA VAL A 21 13.34 7.88 4.36
C VAL A 21 12.77 8.10 2.96
N SER A 22 13.28 7.37 1.99
CA SER A 22 12.86 7.38 0.58
C SER A 22 12.05 6.12 0.21
N ILE A 23 11.39 6.14 -0.94
CA ILE A 23 10.75 4.94 -1.52
C ILE A 23 11.79 3.82 -1.71
N ALA A 24 12.99 4.16 -2.18
CA ALA A 24 14.07 3.20 -2.37
C ALA A 24 14.53 2.55 -1.05
N ASP A 25 14.55 3.29 0.06
CA ASP A 25 14.86 2.74 1.39
C ASP A 25 13.78 1.76 1.85
N CYS A 26 12.50 2.08 1.62
CA CYS A 26 11.39 1.17 1.92
C CYS A 26 11.48 -0.11 1.08
N VAL A 27 11.75 -0.01 -0.20
CA VAL A 27 11.94 -1.17 -1.10
C VAL A 27 13.09 -2.04 -0.62
N ARG A 28 14.24 -1.43 -0.32
CA ARG A 28 15.43 -2.17 0.14
C ARG A 28 15.14 -2.91 1.44
N SER A 29 14.62 -2.23 2.44
CA SER A 29 14.32 -2.82 3.74
C SER A 29 13.31 -3.96 3.65
N ALA A 30 12.25 -3.80 2.86
CA ALA A 30 11.25 -4.86 2.70
C ALA A 30 11.82 -6.09 1.99
N VAL A 31 12.67 -5.91 0.98
CA VAL A 31 13.34 -7.03 0.28
C VAL A 31 14.31 -7.75 1.20
N GLU A 32 15.13 -7.02 1.97
CA GLU A 32 16.04 -7.60 2.98
C GLU A 32 15.28 -8.47 3.99
N GLN A 33 14.14 -8.02 4.51
CA GLN A 33 13.30 -8.81 5.42
C GLN A 33 12.76 -10.09 4.76
N ILE A 34 12.43 -10.07 3.47
CA ILE A 34 12.00 -11.25 2.71
C ILE A 34 13.16 -12.24 2.56
N GLU A 35 14.36 -11.73 2.29
CA GLU A 35 15.56 -12.53 2.15
C GLU A 35 15.99 -13.17 3.47
N ASP A 36 16.00 -12.41 4.56
CA ASP A 36 16.32 -12.88 5.91
C ASP A 36 15.33 -13.95 6.40
N ALA A 37 14.06 -13.86 5.96
CA ALA A 37 13.06 -14.88 6.24
C ALA A 37 13.19 -16.15 5.37
N GLY A 38 14.12 -16.17 4.40
CA GLY A 38 14.35 -17.31 3.51
C GLY A 38 13.19 -17.60 2.56
N LEU A 39 12.36 -16.59 2.23
CA LEU A 39 11.20 -16.77 1.35
C LEU A 39 11.63 -16.69 -0.12
N GLY A 40 11.53 -17.81 -0.81
CA GLY A 40 11.86 -17.93 -2.23
C GLY A 40 10.77 -17.39 -3.14
N ASP A 41 9.65 -18.08 -3.19
CA ASP A 41 8.46 -17.73 -3.98
C ASP A 41 7.47 -16.95 -3.13
N VAL A 42 7.13 -15.73 -3.56
CA VAL A 42 6.27 -14.85 -2.78
C VAL A 42 5.11 -14.27 -3.59
N ILE A 43 3.99 -14.03 -2.93
CA ILE A 43 2.98 -13.07 -3.35
C ILE A 43 3.22 -11.80 -2.55
N VAL A 44 3.50 -10.69 -3.23
CA VAL A 44 3.74 -9.41 -2.56
C VAL A 44 2.42 -8.67 -2.45
N VAL A 45 2.02 -8.35 -1.21
CA VAL A 45 0.74 -7.68 -0.93
C VAL A 45 1.00 -6.28 -0.40
N GLY A 46 0.35 -5.27 -0.99
CA GLY A 46 0.44 -3.89 -0.55
C GLY A 46 -0.91 -3.23 -0.34
N HIS A 47 -0.99 -2.38 0.67
CA HIS A 47 -2.17 -1.57 0.97
C HIS A 47 -1.84 -0.08 0.92
N SER A 48 -2.75 0.73 0.41
CA SER A 48 -2.66 2.20 0.43
C SER A 48 -1.33 2.73 -0.14
N LEU A 49 -0.51 3.42 0.66
CA LEU A 49 0.80 3.96 0.27
C LEU A 49 1.82 2.88 -0.14
N ALA A 50 1.62 1.62 0.25
CA ALA A 50 2.46 0.52 -0.23
C ALA A 50 2.41 0.34 -1.75
N GLY A 51 1.43 0.93 -2.44
CA GLY A 51 1.44 1.06 -3.90
C GLY A 51 2.68 1.76 -4.45
N LEU A 52 3.36 2.59 -3.65
CA LEU A 52 4.62 3.25 -4.03
C LEU A 52 5.84 2.32 -3.88
N THR A 53 5.78 1.38 -2.96
CA THR A 53 6.90 0.49 -2.58
C THR A 53 6.83 -0.87 -3.28
N VAL A 54 5.65 -1.47 -3.34
CA VAL A 54 5.46 -2.83 -3.87
C VAL A 54 5.96 -3.00 -5.31
N PRO A 55 5.71 -2.10 -6.26
CA PRO A 55 6.29 -2.23 -7.61
C PRO A 55 7.81 -2.33 -7.60
N GLY A 56 8.49 -1.51 -6.80
CA GLY A 56 9.94 -1.56 -6.63
C GLY A 56 10.43 -2.87 -5.98
N MET A 57 9.68 -3.43 -5.03
CA MET A 57 9.96 -4.75 -4.46
C MET A 57 9.87 -5.83 -5.54
N VAL A 58 8.82 -5.81 -6.37
CA VAL A 58 8.63 -6.75 -7.48
C VAL A 58 9.78 -6.65 -8.49
N THR A 59 10.17 -5.44 -8.86
CA THR A 59 11.33 -5.21 -9.73
C THR A 59 12.61 -5.80 -9.13
N LYS A 60 12.85 -5.58 -7.84
CA LYS A 60 14.09 -6.00 -7.18
C LYS A 60 14.16 -7.52 -6.95
N LEU A 61 13.03 -8.16 -6.63
CA LEU A 61 12.93 -9.61 -6.45
C LEU A 61 12.93 -10.35 -7.80
N GLY A 62 12.36 -9.74 -8.84
CA GLY A 62 12.23 -10.31 -10.18
C GLY A 62 11.06 -11.30 -10.32
N SER A 63 10.62 -11.51 -11.56
CA SER A 63 9.51 -12.40 -11.89
C SER A 63 9.71 -13.87 -11.49
N PRO A 64 10.95 -14.43 -11.46
CA PRO A 64 11.12 -15.80 -11.00
C PRO A 64 10.75 -16.02 -9.52
N ARG A 65 10.79 -14.96 -8.69
CA ARG A 65 10.49 -15.03 -7.25
C ARG A 65 9.11 -14.49 -6.89
N VAL A 66 8.54 -13.62 -7.73
CA VAL A 66 7.24 -13.00 -7.44
C VAL A 66 6.14 -13.66 -8.27
N ARG A 67 5.32 -14.47 -7.61
CA ARG A 67 4.19 -15.17 -8.26
C ARG A 67 3.04 -14.25 -8.57
N GLU A 68 2.86 -13.19 -7.81
CA GLU A 68 1.81 -12.21 -8.02
C GLU A 68 2.06 -10.94 -7.18
N MET A 69 1.62 -9.80 -7.72
CA MET A 69 1.49 -8.53 -7.02
C MET A 69 0.02 -8.26 -6.69
N VAL A 70 -0.32 -8.16 -5.43
CA VAL A 70 -1.67 -7.84 -4.94
C VAL A 70 -1.68 -6.45 -4.31
N LEU A 71 -2.51 -5.56 -4.83
CA LEU A 71 -2.67 -4.21 -4.31
C LEU A 71 -4.10 -4.01 -3.79
N ALA A 72 -4.24 -3.63 -2.54
CA ALA A 72 -5.53 -3.39 -1.89
C ALA A 72 -5.69 -1.91 -1.56
N ALA A 73 -6.78 -1.28 -1.99
CA ALA A 73 -7.05 0.14 -1.71
C ALA A 73 -5.81 1.03 -1.89
N SER A 74 -4.98 0.75 -2.91
CA SER A 74 -3.68 1.40 -3.06
C SER A 74 -3.76 2.67 -3.91
N CYS A 75 -2.75 3.50 -3.81
CA CYS A 75 -2.60 4.67 -4.66
C CYS A 75 -1.27 4.62 -5.42
N LEU A 76 -1.37 4.81 -6.74
CA LEU A 76 -0.21 4.89 -7.62
C LEU A 76 -0.33 6.15 -8.47
N PRO A 77 0.68 7.03 -8.46
CA PRO A 77 0.74 8.14 -9.39
C PRO A 77 1.11 7.64 -10.79
N VAL A 78 0.91 8.48 -11.78
CA VAL A 78 1.44 8.25 -13.13
C VAL A 78 2.97 8.17 -13.06
N GLN A 79 3.59 7.39 -13.96
CA GLN A 79 5.05 7.27 -14.07
C GLN A 79 5.74 8.64 -14.04
N GLY A 80 6.78 8.77 -13.23
CA GLY A 80 7.54 10.02 -13.05
C GLY A 80 6.82 11.10 -12.23
N ARG A 81 5.69 10.80 -11.58
CA ARG A 81 4.94 11.74 -10.73
C ARG A 81 4.96 11.29 -9.26
N ALA A 82 4.77 12.24 -8.36
CA ALA A 82 4.61 11.98 -6.94
C ALA A 82 3.13 11.74 -6.59
N ILE A 83 2.88 11.03 -5.47
CA ILE A 83 1.50 10.77 -5.04
C ILE A 83 0.76 12.06 -4.66
N VAL A 84 1.45 13.04 -4.10
CA VAL A 84 0.86 14.33 -3.75
C VAL A 84 0.22 15.05 -4.94
N ASP A 85 0.66 14.77 -6.16
CA ASP A 85 0.11 15.35 -7.40
C ASP A 85 -1.20 14.70 -7.82
N THR A 86 -1.46 13.47 -7.37
CA THR A 86 -2.63 12.66 -7.76
C THR A 86 -3.77 12.72 -6.76
N LEU A 87 -3.48 13.09 -5.51
CA LEU A 87 -4.50 13.20 -4.46
C LEU A 87 -5.49 14.33 -4.75
N VAL A 88 -6.76 14.09 -4.40
CA VAL A 88 -7.87 15.06 -4.54
C VAL A 88 -8.70 15.12 -3.24
N GLY A 89 -9.48 16.18 -3.09
CA GLY A 89 -10.39 16.34 -1.95
C GLY A 89 -9.70 16.71 -0.63
N PRO A 90 -10.36 16.47 0.54
CA PRO A 90 -9.86 16.89 1.84
C PRO A 90 -8.50 16.31 2.22
N LEU A 91 -8.26 15.05 1.87
CA LEU A 91 -6.97 14.39 2.09
C LEU A 91 -5.84 15.11 1.32
N ALA A 92 -6.08 15.45 0.05
CA ALA A 92 -5.09 16.20 -0.74
C ALA A 92 -4.76 17.57 -0.13
N TRP A 93 -5.77 18.29 0.34
CA TRP A 93 -5.57 19.56 1.01
C TRP A 93 -4.72 19.41 2.27
N TYR A 94 -5.04 18.42 3.12
CA TYR A 94 -4.28 18.14 4.33
C TYR A 94 -2.82 17.79 4.01
N VAL A 95 -2.60 16.83 3.11
CA VAL A 95 -1.26 16.36 2.73
C VAL A 95 -0.43 17.49 2.14
N ARG A 96 -0.98 18.26 1.18
CA ARG A 96 -0.27 19.40 0.58
C ARG A 96 0.07 20.48 1.59
N ARG A 97 -0.83 20.74 2.55
CA ARG A 97 -0.56 21.68 3.65
C ARG A 97 0.52 21.14 4.57
N ALA A 98 0.47 19.88 4.95
CA ALA A 98 1.49 19.24 5.78
C ALA A 98 2.88 19.29 5.14
N VAL A 99 2.97 18.95 3.85
CA VAL A 99 4.20 19.01 3.06
C VAL A 99 4.75 20.44 2.97
N ARG A 100 3.89 21.44 2.68
CA ARG A 100 4.32 22.86 2.58
C ARG A 100 4.79 23.44 3.90
N LEU A 101 4.14 23.09 4.99
CA LEU A 101 4.43 23.69 6.31
C LEU A 101 5.60 23.01 7.00
N ARG A 102 5.93 21.85 6.62
CA ARG A 102 6.94 21.14 7.33
C ARG A 102 7.65 20.02 6.73
N LYS A 103 8.89 20.01 7.04
CA LYS A 103 9.90 18.97 6.93
C LYS A 103 9.82 17.91 8.06
N ARG A 104 8.85 17.99 8.96
CA ARG A 104 8.71 17.02 10.06
C ARG A 104 7.57 16.06 9.79
N PRO A 105 7.76 14.76 10.06
CA PRO A 105 6.68 13.79 10.04
C PRO A 105 5.50 14.28 10.86
N ALA A 106 4.29 14.18 10.33
CA ALA A 106 3.08 14.67 10.99
C ALA A 106 2.05 13.56 11.10
N THR A 107 1.50 13.40 12.30
CA THR A 107 0.36 12.50 12.52
C THR A 107 -0.92 13.19 12.09
N MET A 108 -1.76 12.49 11.35
CA MET A 108 -3.09 13.00 10.99
C MET A 108 -3.97 13.10 12.24
N PRO A 109 -4.73 14.21 12.43
CA PRO A 109 -5.65 14.35 13.56
C PRO A 109 -6.68 13.20 13.60
N ASN A 110 -6.94 12.66 14.80
CA ASN A 110 -7.83 11.49 14.97
C ASN A 110 -9.22 11.67 14.35
N MET A 111 -9.79 12.87 14.43
CA MET A 111 -11.10 13.15 13.84
C MET A 111 -11.06 13.02 12.30
N LEU A 112 -10.02 13.50 11.67
CA LEU A 112 -9.84 13.37 10.21
C LEU A 112 -9.54 11.92 9.83
N SER A 113 -8.68 11.23 10.59
CA SER A 113 -8.39 9.80 10.41
C SER A 113 -9.66 8.95 10.53
N ALA A 114 -10.50 9.23 11.53
CA ALA A 114 -11.77 8.54 11.71
C ALA A 114 -12.72 8.72 10.53
N LEU A 115 -12.81 9.94 10.00
CA LEU A 115 -13.67 10.26 8.86
C LEU A 115 -13.21 9.58 7.57
N ILE A 116 -11.91 9.51 7.35
CA ILE A 116 -11.30 9.06 6.10
C ILE A 116 -11.09 7.54 6.08
N PHE A 117 -10.64 6.93 7.18
CA PHE A 117 -10.24 5.53 7.22
C PHE A 117 -11.25 4.62 7.92
N CYS A 118 -12.03 5.13 8.90
CA CYS A 118 -12.82 4.28 9.79
C CYS A 118 -14.32 4.25 9.47
N ASN A 119 -14.73 4.67 8.28
CA ASN A 119 -16.16 4.62 7.91
C ASN A 119 -16.66 3.16 7.83
N GLY A 120 -17.80 2.88 8.41
CA GLY A 120 -18.37 1.52 8.47
C GLY A 120 -17.75 0.58 9.53
N MET A 121 -16.70 0.99 10.22
CA MET A 121 -16.10 0.21 11.30
C MET A 121 -16.92 0.21 12.57
N THR A 122 -16.84 -0.89 13.34
CA THR A 122 -17.32 -0.95 14.72
C THR A 122 -16.57 0.04 15.62
N ARG A 123 -17.08 0.30 16.82
CA ARG A 123 -16.40 1.17 17.80
C ARG A 123 -15.04 0.61 18.21
N GLU A 124 -14.91 -0.70 18.31
CA GLU A 124 -13.68 -1.39 18.68
C GLU A 124 -12.63 -1.26 17.56
N GLN A 125 -13.00 -1.59 16.31
CA GLN A 125 -12.15 -1.45 15.13
C GLN A 125 -11.66 -0.01 14.96
N ARG A 126 -12.57 0.98 15.11
CA ARG A 126 -12.20 2.40 15.05
C ARG A 126 -11.20 2.78 16.14
N ARG A 127 -11.42 2.33 17.40
CA ARG A 127 -10.48 2.60 18.49
C ARG A 127 -9.10 2.00 18.21
N PHE A 128 -9.08 0.75 17.73
CA PHE A 128 -7.85 0.07 17.33
C PHE A 128 -7.12 0.85 16.24
N THR A 129 -7.78 1.20 15.14
CA THR A 129 -7.19 1.97 14.04
C THR A 129 -6.60 3.29 14.53
N LEU A 130 -7.39 4.09 15.27
CA LEU A 130 -6.94 5.41 15.72
C LEU A 130 -5.78 5.34 16.72
N SER A 131 -5.66 4.26 17.49
CA SER A 131 -4.53 4.06 18.41
C SER A 131 -3.22 3.72 17.69
N ARG A 132 -3.28 3.41 16.40
CA ARG A 132 -2.14 2.99 15.58
C ARG A 132 -1.78 3.95 14.44
N VAL A 133 -2.40 5.11 14.42
CA VAL A 133 -2.02 6.17 13.47
C VAL A 133 -0.64 6.70 13.85
N HIS A 134 0.31 6.55 12.95
CA HIS A 134 1.69 7.01 13.10
C HIS A 134 2.02 8.14 12.11
N PRO A 135 3.06 8.93 12.38
CA PRO A 135 3.60 9.86 11.40
C PRO A 135 4.13 9.11 10.18
N GLU A 136 4.04 9.74 9.00
CA GLU A 136 4.60 9.21 7.76
C GLU A 136 5.66 10.16 7.21
N ALA A 137 6.64 9.62 6.48
CA ALA A 137 7.69 10.38 5.83
C ALA A 137 7.12 11.25 4.70
N ALA A 138 7.36 12.55 4.77
CA ALA A 138 6.92 13.47 3.72
C ALA A 138 7.62 13.22 2.39
N THR A 139 8.82 12.69 2.40
CA THR A 139 9.60 12.30 1.23
C THR A 139 8.88 11.27 0.37
N ILE A 140 8.34 10.20 0.95
CA ILE A 140 7.60 9.16 0.24
C ILE A 140 6.40 9.74 -0.54
N ILE A 141 5.75 10.76 0.03
CA ILE A 141 4.56 11.39 -0.58
C ILE A 141 4.95 12.33 -1.72
N THR A 142 6.15 12.90 -1.69
CA THR A 142 6.64 13.91 -2.65
C THR A 142 7.63 13.37 -3.66
N GLU A 143 8.15 12.18 -3.46
CA GLU A 143 9.12 11.55 -4.35
C GLU A 143 8.40 11.02 -5.62
N PRO A 144 8.91 11.34 -6.83
CA PRO A 144 8.41 10.76 -8.06
C PRO A 144 8.68 9.25 -8.11
N VAL A 145 7.70 8.47 -8.56
CA VAL A 145 7.87 7.03 -8.71
C VAL A 145 8.51 6.69 -10.04
N ASP A 146 9.41 5.71 -10.04
CA ASP A 146 9.89 5.05 -11.25
C ASP A 146 9.52 3.57 -11.24
N ARG A 147 8.84 3.14 -12.29
CA ARG A 147 8.38 1.77 -12.52
C ARG A 147 8.76 1.26 -13.91
N SER A 148 9.75 1.91 -14.57
CA SER A 148 10.19 1.54 -15.93
C SER A 148 10.60 0.07 -16.03
N ASP A 149 11.21 -0.47 -14.96
CA ASP A 149 11.71 -1.83 -14.89
C ASP A 149 10.75 -2.83 -14.25
N LEU A 150 9.49 -2.44 -14.02
CA LEU A 150 8.50 -3.34 -13.45
C LEU A 150 8.17 -4.48 -14.43
N PRO A 151 8.40 -5.75 -14.07
CA PRO A 151 8.15 -6.87 -14.95
C PRO A 151 6.68 -6.94 -15.40
N ASP A 152 6.45 -7.13 -16.71
CA ASP A 152 5.11 -7.24 -17.27
C ASP A 152 4.50 -8.63 -17.11
N ASP A 153 5.33 -9.65 -16.92
CA ASP A 153 4.95 -11.05 -16.76
C ASP A 153 4.49 -11.41 -15.34
N VAL A 154 4.71 -10.52 -14.34
CA VAL A 154 4.17 -10.73 -12.99
C VAL A 154 2.69 -10.38 -12.96
N PRO A 155 1.81 -11.36 -12.66
CA PRO A 155 0.38 -11.11 -12.57
C PRO A 155 0.03 -10.08 -11.49
N ARG A 156 -0.97 -9.25 -11.79
CA ARG A 156 -1.41 -8.13 -10.94
C ARG A 156 -2.86 -8.31 -10.53
N THR A 157 -3.12 -8.26 -9.24
CA THR A 157 -4.48 -8.25 -8.68
C THR A 157 -4.71 -6.95 -7.92
N TRP A 158 -5.91 -6.39 -8.08
CA TRP A 158 -6.35 -5.23 -7.31
C TRP A 158 -7.59 -5.56 -6.51
N ILE A 159 -7.54 -5.35 -5.19
CA ILE A 159 -8.69 -5.40 -4.30
C ILE A 159 -9.24 -3.98 -4.20
N LEU A 160 -10.40 -3.76 -4.79
CA LEU A 160 -11.06 -2.45 -4.93
C LEU A 160 -12.06 -2.26 -3.78
N THR A 161 -11.75 -1.36 -2.86
CA THR A 161 -12.65 -0.99 -1.76
C THR A 161 -13.71 -0.01 -2.24
N LEU A 162 -14.99 -0.40 -2.14
CA LEU A 162 -16.10 0.35 -2.75
C LEU A 162 -16.59 1.53 -1.90
N ARG A 163 -16.42 1.46 -0.56
CA ARG A 163 -16.82 2.50 0.40
C ARG A 163 -15.63 3.30 0.95
N ASP A 164 -14.53 3.32 0.24
CA ASP A 164 -13.30 3.99 0.63
C ASP A 164 -13.44 5.51 0.59
N HIS A 165 -13.24 6.19 1.72
CA HIS A 165 -13.26 7.64 1.84
C HIS A 165 -11.88 8.28 1.70
N ALA A 166 -10.80 7.50 1.81
CA ALA A 166 -9.44 7.97 1.57
C ALA A 166 -9.12 7.99 0.07
N LEU A 167 -9.39 6.87 -0.59
CA LEU A 167 -9.15 6.65 -2.01
C LEU A 167 -10.46 6.23 -2.70
N PHE A 168 -11.30 7.21 -3.02
CA PHE A 168 -12.54 6.94 -3.73
C PHE A 168 -12.32 6.03 -4.94
N ARG A 169 -13.30 5.19 -5.24
CA ARG A 169 -13.27 4.23 -6.37
C ARG A 169 -12.62 4.81 -7.63
N ARG A 170 -12.96 6.04 -7.98
CA ARG A 170 -12.40 6.74 -9.15
C ARG A 170 -10.87 6.93 -9.07
N ILE A 171 -10.32 7.16 -7.87
CA ILE A 171 -8.88 7.34 -7.66
C ILE A 171 -8.18 5.99 -7.79
N GLN A 172 -8.74 4.94 -7.20
CA GLN A 172 -8.21 3.58 -7.33
C GLN A 172 -8.20 3.12 -8.80
N LEU A 173 -9.27 3.37 -9.57
CA LEU A 173 -9.31 3.05 -11.00
C LEU A 173 -8.26 3.83 -11.82
N ARG A 174 -7.97 5.08 -11.45
CA ARG A 174 -6.85 5.84 -12.05
C ARG A 174 -5.49 5.23 -11.71
N SER A 175 -5.32 4.73 -10.48
CA SER A 175 -4.10 4.04 -10.05
C SER A 175 -3.91 2.73 -10.81
N ILE A 176 -4.99 1.97 -11.04
CA ILE A 176 -4.96 0.77 -11.91
C ILE A 176 -4.53 1.15 -13.34
N ALA A 177 -5.09 2.21 -13.91
CA ALA A 177 -4.68 2.68 -15.24
C ALA A 177 -3.22 3.15 -15.27
N ALA A 178 -2.75 3.84 -14.22
CA ALA A 178 -1.36 4.28 -14.09
C ALA A 178 -0.38 3.11 -13.94
N LEU A 179 -0.86 1.95 -13.45
CA LEU A 179 -0.08 0.70 -13.37
C LEU A 179 -0.01 -0.06 -14.72
N GLY A 180 -0.76 0.36 -15.72
CA GLY A 180 -0.92 -0.37 -16.99
C GLY A 180 -2.02 -1.43 -16.95
N GLY A 181 -2.89 -1.41 -15.94
CA GLY A 181 -3.97 -2.38 -15.77
C GLY A 181 -3.64 -3.50 -14.79
N VAL A 182 -4.62 -4.37 -14.56
CA VAL A 182 -4.50 -5.58 -13.71
C VAL A 182 -5.25 -6.74 -14.36
N GLN A 183 -4.78 -7.96 -14.18
CA GLN A 183 -5.43 -9.17 -14.68
C GLN A 183 -6.64 -9.57 -13.84
N THR A 184 -6.62 -9.22 -12.55
CA THR A 184 -7.72 -9.55 -11.63
C THR A 184 -8.16 -8.31 -10.86
N LEU A 185 -9.45 -8.01 -10.88
CA LEU A 185 -10.08 -6.95 -10.10
C LEU A 185 -11.11 -7.57 -9.16
N ILE A 186 -10.93 -7.40 -7.85
CA ILE A 186 -11.79 -7.94 -6.81
C ILE A 186 -12.46 -6.78 -6.07
N PRO A 187 -13.73 -6.46 -6.36
CA PRO A 187 -14.46 -5.43 -5.62
C PRO A 187 -14.89 -5.96 -4.25
N VAL A 188 -14.66 -5.16 -3.21
CA VAL A 188 -15.07 -5.46 -1.81
C VAL A 188 -15.85 -4.29 -1.26
N ASP A 189 -17.04 -4.56 -0.71
CA ASP A 189 -17.91 -3.53 -0.14
C ASP A 189 -17.47 -3.14 1.28
N THR A 190 -16.33 -2.48 1.38
CA THR A 190 -15.71 -2.08 2.64
C THR A 190 -15.04 -0.70 2.57
N CYS A 191 -14.59 -0.20 3.72
CA CYS A 191 -13.81 1.03 3.85
C CYS A 191 -12.34 0.84 3.45
N HIS A 192 -11.52 1.89 3.66
CA HIS A 192 -10.10 1.90 3.28
C HIS A 192 -9.29 0.76 3.92
N ASP A 193 -9.38 0.61 5.25
CA ASP A 193 -8.59 -0.35 6.01
C ASP A 193 -9.30 -1.71 6.09
N LEU A 194 -9.42 -2.39 4.95
CA LEU A 194 -10.11 -3.68 4.84
C LEU A 194 -9.49 -4.77 5.74
N MET A 195 -8.20 -4.69 6.06
CA MET A 195 -7.53 -5.63 6.96
C MET A 195 -8.04 -5.52 8.41
N ILE A 196 -8.70 -4.43 8.75
CA ILE A 196 -9.29 -4.20 10.07
C ILE A 196 -10.81 -4.38 10.02
N SER A 197 -11.47 -3.86 8.97
CA SER A 197 -12.93 -3.95 8.85
C SER A 197 -13.41 -5.34 8.45
N GLU A 198 -12.68 -6.03 7.56
CA GLU A 198 -13.05 -7.31 6.96
C GLU A 198 -11.85 -8.29 6.93
N PRO A 199 -11.20 -8.59 8.07
CA PRO A 199 -9.97 -9.39 8.10
C PRO A 199 -10.15 -10.81 7.57
N ALA A 200 -11.30 -11.45 7.85
CA ALA A 200 -11.60 -12.79 7.37
C ALA A 200 -11.72 -12.83 5.85
N LEU A 201 -12.46 -11.88 5.27
CA LEU A 201 -12.63 -11.78 3.82
C LEU A 201 -11.30 -11.51 3.11
N LEU A 202 -10.46 -10.62 3.65
CA LEU A 202 -9.13 -10.39 3.10
C LEU A 202 -8.28 -11.66 3.15
N ALA A 203 -8.30 -12.40 4.27
CA ALA A 203 -7.57 -13.66 4.41
C ALA A 203 -8.04 -14.70 3.38
N GLU A 204 -9.35 -14.87 3.18
CA GLU A 204 -9.91 -15.76 2.16
C GLU A 204 -9.43 -15.39 0.76
N ILE A 205 -9.50 -14.12 0.38
CA ILE A 205 -9.01 -13.63 -0.91
C ILE A 205 -7.53 -13.98 -1.09
N LEU A 206 -6.68 -13.69 -0.11
CA LEU A 206 -5.25 -13.94 -0.21
C LEU A 206 -4.91 -15.43 -0.27
N ILE A 207 -5.61 -16.27 0.50
CA ILE A 207 -5.48 -17.73 0.46
C ILE A 207 -5.84 -18.26 -0.94
N ASP A 208 -6.91 -17.77 -1.53
CA ASP A 208 -7.32 -18.18 -2.88
C ASP A 208 -6.30 -17.75 -3.94
N ARG A 209 -5.70 -16.55 -3.82
CA ARG A 209 -4.59 -16.13 -4.70
C ARG A 209 -3.38 -17.07 -4.56
N CYS A 210 -3.01 -17.43 -3.34
CA CYS A 210 -1.91 -18.39 -3.11
C CYS A 210 -2.20 -19.76 -3.73
N ARG A 211 -3.43 -20.27 -3.59
CA ARG A 211 -3.82 -21.57 -4.17
C ARG A 211 -3.81 -21.57 -5.70
N LEU A 212 -4.26 -20.49 -6.32
CA LEU A 212 -4.23 -20.34 -7.76
C LEU A 212 -2.80 -20.37 -8.30
N ARG A 213 -1.89 -19.62 -7.67
CA ARG A 213 -0.49 -19.51 -8.11
C ARG A 213 0.34 -20.75 -7.81
N SER A 214 -0.07 -21.60 -6.86
CA SER A 214 0.61 -22.88 -6.60
C SER A 214 0.22 -23.99 -7.59
N ARG A 215 -0.83 -23.80 -8.41
CA ARG A 215 -1.25 -24.76 -9.46
C ARG A 215 -0.59 -24.48 -10.81
N ASP A 216 -0.09 -23.28 -11.00
CA ASP A 216 0.56 -22.83 -12.23
C ASP A 216 2.08 -23.13 -12.23
N SER A 217 2.56 -23.81 -11.20
CA SER A 217 3.95 -24.26 -10.99
C SER A 217 4.05 -25.75 -11.22
#